data_f1c0426ddfff1966563489efde654599
#
_entry.id   f1c0426ddfff1966563489efde654599
#
_cell.length_a   1.000
_cell.length_b   1.000
_cell.length_c   1.000
_cell.angle_alpha   90.00
_cell.angle_beta   90.00
_cell.angle_gamma   90.00
#
_symmetry.space_group_name_H-M   'P 1'
#
loop_
_entity.id
_entity.type
_entity.pdbx_description
1 polymer ?
#
loop_
_entity_poly.entity_id
_entity_poly.type
_entity_poly.pdbx_seq_one_letter_code
_entity_poly.pdbx_strand_id
1 'polypeptide(L)'
;MLKYLNSTLSAAAIALSVGGLAGSAMAQDSAEPIIIPTHNWSSQVVMAYVIGGIFESIGDKVEYVPADSQAVYEAIRNGDVTISHEVWQSTFGASFYNAMQKGGIIDAGNHAASTLEELGVPHYVVEQNLCPGLPAWEALKDCAAVFATADSEGKGRILEGPQSWHGDLMPDRIKALGLDDKYVVKFAGSADAIWAELASAKKEGRGIITFNWTPNFTDADGFDFIQFPAYTDGCRIADGGDGSCGSPIGWLKKAANYKFPKTHPMAYTIFTKISFTTAQIGQMAALVDLDKMSHEDAAKKWLADNEAVWMPWTK
;
A
#
# COMPACT_ATOMS: atom_id res chain seq x y z
N MET A 1 -6.48 -74.83 71.34
CA MET A 1 -5.48 -74.44 70.36
C MET A 1 -6.21 -73.71 69.24
N LEU A 2 -6.19 -72.37 69.32
CA LEU A 2 -6.87 -71.50 68.32
C LEU A 2 -5.93 -71.20 67.16
N LYS A 3 -6.45 -71.43 65.92
CA LYS A 3 -5.78 -70.93 64.69
C LYS A 3 -6.52 -69.71 64.22
N TYR A 4 -5.84 -68.60 64.20
CA TYR A 4 -6.33 -67.33 63.60
C TYR A 4 -6.20 -67.42 62.10
N LEU A 5 -7.30 -67.13 61.38
CA LEU A 5 -7.31 -66.85 59.92
C LEU A 5 -7.24 -65.33 59.79
N ASN A 6 -6.19 -64.89 59.16
CA ASN A 6 -6.09 -63.52 58.67
C ASN A 6 -6.66 -63.41 57.24
N SER A 7 -7.74 -62.64 57.11
CA SER A 7 -8.26 -62.26 55.76
C SER A 7 -7.68 -60.91 55.37
N THR A 8 -6.91 -60.92 54.30
CA THR A 8 -6.39 -59.70 53.61
C THR A 8 -7.42 -59.18 52.63
N LEU A 9 -7.98 -58.00 52.93
CA LEU A 9 -8.79 -57.26 51.99
C LEU A 9 -7.84 -56.52 51.02
N SER A 10 -7.91 -56.85 49.69
CA SER A 10 -7.26 -56.11 48.64
C SER A 10 -8.16 -54.97 48.19
N ALA A 11 -7.74 -53.76 48.46
CA ALA A 11 -8.38 -52.54 47.92
C ALA A 11 -7.88 -52.27 46.49
N ALA A 12 -8.75 -52.42 45.51
CA ALA A 12 -8.47 -52.04 44.12
C ALA A 12 -8.61 -50.50 43.97
N ALA A 13 -7.52 -49.81 43.78
CA ALA A 13 -7.50 -48.38 43.45
C ALA A 13 -7.82 -48.20 41.97
N ILE A 14 -9.00 -47.66 41.65
CA ILE A 14 -9.38 -47.21 40.32
C ILE A 14 -8.70 -45.85 40.06
N ALA A 15 -7.64 -45.85 39.23
CA ALA A 15 -7.04 -44.63 38.76
C ALA A 15 -7.92 -44.07 37.63
N LEU A 16 -8.69 -43.00 37.94
CA LEU A 16 -9.32 -42.18 36.87
C LEU A 16 -8.22 -41.38 36.18
N SER A 17 -7.85 -41.80 34.97
CA SER A 17 -7.06 -40.99 34.03
C SER A 17 -7.95 -39.88 33.48
N VAL A 18 -7.84 -38.68 34.04
CA VAL A 18 -8.36 -37.46 33.42
C VAL A 18 -7.50 -37.19 32.18
N GLY A 19 -7.99 -37.63 31.03
CA GLY A 19 -7.44 -37.25 29.73
C GLY A 19 -7.66 -35.76 29.52
N GLY A 20 -6.64 -34.97 29.86
CA GLY A 20 -6.64 -33.55 29.53
C GLY A 20 -6.68 -33.41 28.03
N LEU A 21 -7.76 -32.86 27.48
CA LEU A 21 -7.79 -32.29 26.16
C LEU A 21 -6.76 -31.14 26.17
N ALA A 22 -5.54 -31.43 25.69
CA ALA A 22 -4.57 -30.40 25.35
C ALA A 22 -5.12 -29.66 24.12
N GLY A 23 -6.05 -28.72 24.36
CA GLY A 23 -6.31 -27.68 23.39
C GLY A 23 -4.98 -27.01 23.08
N SER A 24 -4.61 -26.95 21.82
CA SER A 24 -3.44 -26.17 21.38
C SER A 24 -3.68 -24.74 21.83
N ALA A 25 -3.09 -24.34 22.97
CA ALA A 25 -3.07 -22.95 23.37
C ALA A 25 -2.34 -22.21 22.26
N MET A 26 -3.03 -21.39 21.49
CA MET A 26 -2.40 -20.42 20.61
C MET A 26 -1.43 -19.60 21.48
N ALA A 27 -0.20 -19.44 21.01
CA ALA A 27 0.76 -18.63 21.76
C ALA A 27 0.20 -17.22 21.89
N GLN A 28 0.23 -16.67 23.09
CA GLN A 28 -0.25 -15.32 23.38
C GLN A 28 0.68 -14.30 22.74
N ASP A 29 0.11 -13.23 22.19
CA ASP A 29 0.88 -12.12 21.63
C ASP A 29 1.65 -11.37 22.73
N SER A 30 2.75 -10.73 22.34
CA SER A 30 3.61 -9.93 23.22
C SER A 30 2.86 -8.71 23.75
N ALA A 31 3.24 -8.23 24.94
CA ALA A 31 2.74 -6.96 25.46
C ALA A 31 3.42 -5.71 24.84
N GLU A 32 4.47 -5.92 24.04
CA GLU A 32 5.15 -4.84 23.28
C GLU A 32 4.24 -4.36 22.15
N PRO A 33 4.32 -3.07 21.76
CA PRO A 33 3.46 -2.54 20.72
C PRO A 33 3.84 -3.07 19.33
N ILE A 34 2.82 -3.21 18.48
CA ILE A 34 2.99 -3.40 17.03
C ILE A 34 3.20 -2.02 16.43
N ILE A 35 4.37 -1.78 15.80
CA ILE A 35 4.74 -0.49 15.22
C ILE A 35 4.35 -0.46 13.76
N ILE A 36 3.40 0.44 13.41
CA ILE A 36 2.84 0.59 12.07
C ILE A 36 3.32 1.92 11.46
N PRO A 37 3.91 1.92 10.25
CA PRO A 37 4.37 3.14 9.62
C PRO A 37 3.21 3.92 9.02
N THR A 38 3.31 5.25 9.07
CA THR A 38 2.49 6.17 8.29
C THR A 38 3.34 6.89 7.26
N HIS A 39 2.86 6.96 6.03
CA HIS A 39 3.49 7.63 4.91
C HIS A 39 2.75 8.94 4.55
N ASN A 40 2.92 9.43 3.33
CA ASN A 40 2.42 10.74 2.90
C ASN A 40 1.33 10.65 1.82
N TRP A 41 0.50 9.60 1.84
CA TRP A 41 -0.73 9.49 1.03
C TRP A 41 -1.87 8.85 1.83
N SER A 42 -3.09 9.27 1.54
CA SER A 42 -4.26 9.07 2.41
C SER A 42 -4.65 7.62 2.59
N SER A 43 -4.67 6.80 1.52
CA SER A 43 -5.06 5.37 1.64
C SER A 43 -4.18 4.63 2.64
N GLN A 44 -2.88 4.86 2.58
CA GLN A 44 -1.92 4.20 3.44
C GLN A 44 -2.12 4.57 4.91
N VAL A 45 -2.31 5.86 5.18
CA VAL A 45 -2.49 6.31 6.58
C VAL A 45 -3.82 5.81 7.14
N VAL A 46 -4.92 5.88 6.38
CA VAL A 46 -6.20 5.31 6.82
C VAL A 46 -6.09 3.82 7.04
N MET A 47 -5.46 3.09 6.11
CA MET A 47 -5.25 1.64 6.23
C MET A 47 -4.37 1.29 7.44
N ALA A 48 -3.36 2.11 7.78
CA ALA A 48 -2.58 1.94 9.00
C ALA A 48 -3.47 1.94 10.25
N TYR A 49 -4.36 2.95 10.37
CA TYR A 49 -5.31 3.05 11.49
C TYR A 49 -6.39 1.95 11.45
N VAL A 50 -6.84 1.50 10.27
CA VAL A 50 -7.77 0.37 10.14
C VAL A 50 -7.12 -0.92 10.65
N ILE A 51 -5.90 -1.22 10.22
CA ILE A 51 -5.16 -2.42 10.62
C ILE A 51 -4.84 -2.36 12.12
N GLY A 52 -4.42 -1.19 12.61
CA GLY A 52 -4.18 -0.98 14.04
C GLY A 52 -5.44 -1.20 14.87
N GLY A 53 -6.59 -0.65 14.46
CA GLY A 53 -7.86 -0.88 15.14
C GLY A 53 -8.29 -2.35 15.15
N ILE A 54 -7.95 -3.12 14.09
CA ILE A 54 -8.17 -4.57 14.09
C ILE A 54 -7.28 -5.26 15.14
N PHE A 55 -6.00 -4.89 15.25
CA PHE A 55 -5.11 -5.44 16.29
C PHE A 55 -5.54 -5.04 17.71
N GLU A 56 -5.94 -3.78 17.92
CA GLU A 56 -6.50 -3.32 19.18
C GLU A 56 -7.77 -4.08 19.59
N SER A 57 -8.61 -4.48 18.62
CA SER A 57 -9.84 -5.26 18.88
C SER A 57 -9.57 -6.64 19.46
N ILE A 58 -8.36 -7.18 19.29
CA ILE A 58 -7.94 -8.47 19.88
C ILE A 58 -7.05 -8.30 21.11
N GLY A 59 -6.80 -7.05 21.54
CA GLY A 59 -6.10 -6.72 22.77
C GLY A 59 -4.63 -6.32 22.62
N ASP A 60 -4.12 -6.21 21.39
CA ASP A 60 -2.75 -5.76 21.13
C ASP A 60 -2.61 -4.24 21.28
N LYS A 61 -1.40 -3.81 21.59
CA LYS A 61 -1.01 -2.39 21.57
C LYS A 61 -0.45 -2.03 20.21
N VAL A 62 -0.78 -0.84 19.75
CA VAL A 62 -0.31 -0.31 18.47
C VAL A 62 0.35 1.06 18.67
N GLU A 63 1.43 1.29 17.95
CA GLU A 63 2.07 2.59 17.80
C GLU A 63 2.19 2.95 16.33
N TYR A 64 1.94 4.23 16.00
CA TYR A 64 2.07 4.75 14.65
C TYR A 64 3.29 5.66 14.57
N VAL A 65 4.14 5.42 13.55
CA VAL A 65 5.38 6.20 13.37
C VAL A 65 5.46 6.74 11.94
N PRO A 66 5.72 8.03 11.74
CA PRO A 66 6.03 8.54 10.41
C PRO A 66 7.30 7.89 9.87
N ALA A 67 7.24 7.39 8.65
CA ALA A 67 8.38 6.75 8.01
C ALA A 67 8.48 7.14 6.52
N ASP A 68 9.69 7.31 6.03
CA ASP A 68 9.94 7.42 4.59
C ASP A 68 9.58 6.10 3.89
N SER A 69 8.89 6.20 2.78
CA SER A 69 8.32 5.05 2.08
C SER A 69 9.35 4.13 1.40
N GLN A 70 10.56 4.62 1.12
CA GLN A 70 11.67 3.79 0.62
C GLN A 70 12.50 3.22 1.76
N ALA A 71 12.77 4.02 2.80
CA ALA A 71 13.60 3.61 3.94
C ALA A 71 12.88 2.64 4.89
N VAL A 72 11.55 2.55 4.84
CA VAL A 72 10.73 1.72 5.74
C VAL A 72 11.13 0.24 5.72
N TYR A 73 11.59 -0.29 4.58
CA TYR A 73 11.99 -1.71 4.47
C TYR A 73 13.24 -2.04 5.29
N GLU A 74 14.20 -1.12 5.38
CA GLU A 74 15.35 -1.26 6.28
C GLU A 74 14.93 -1.11 7.75
N ALA A 75 13.99 -0.21 8.07
CA ALA A 75 13.43 -0.07 9.41
C ALA A 75 12.70 -1.34 9.86
N ILE A 76 11.90 -1.97 8.96
CA ILE A 76 11.27 -3.27 9.24
C ILE A 76 12.34 -4.34 9.47
N ARG A 77 13.36 -4.40 8.63
CA ARG A 77 14.45 -5.38 8.73
C ARG A 77 15.18 -5.29 10.07
N ASN A 78 15.40 -4.08 10.56
CA ASN A 78 16.08 -3.81 11.83
C ASN A 78 15.16 -4.03 13.06
N GLY A 79 13.84 -3.98 12.87
CA GLY A 79 12.83 -4.12 13.93
C GLY A 79 12.36 -2.79 14.52
N ASP A 80 12.70 -1.65 13.90
CA ASP A 80 12.21 -0.32 14.30
C ASP A 80 10.74 -0.12 13.89
N VAL A 81 10.28 -0.88 12.88
CA VAL A 81 8.91 -0.95 12.38
C VAL A 81 8.51 -2.43 12.29
N THR A 82 7.26 -2.76 12.65
CA THR A 82 6.80 -4.16 12.67
C THR A 82 6.29 -4.62 11.31
N ILE A 83 5.51 -3.78 10.63
CA ILE A 83 4.84 -4.13 9.36
C ILE A 83 4.92 -2.99 8.34
N SER A 84 4.71 -3.32 7.06
CA SER A 84 4.25 -2.40 6.02
C SER A 84 3.07 -3.04 5.30
N HIS A 85 2.01 -2.29 5.12
CA HIS A 85 0.74 -2.81 4.58
C HIS A 85 0.44 -2.36 3.16
N GLU A 86 1.22 -1.42 2.61
CA GLU A 86 1.17 -1.00 1.21
C GLU A 86 2.57 -1.04 0.58
N VAL A 87 2.97 -2.20 0.08
CA VAL A 87 4.15 -2.37 -0.77
C VAL A 87 3.67 -2.38 -2.22
N TRP A 88 3.87 -1.26 -2.91
CA TRP A 88 3.50 -1.08 -4.32
C TRP A 88 4.59 -1.64 -5.24
N GLN A 89 4.21 -2.50 -6.20
CA GLN A 89 5.18 -3.21 -7.04
C GLN A 89 6.06 -2.26 -7.84
N SER A 90 5.47 -1.30 -8.51
CA SER A 90 6.18 -0.43 -9.44
C SER A 90 7.16 0.50 -8.72
N THR A 91 6.73 1.07 -7.59
CA THR A 91 7.48 2.07 -6.83
C THR A 91 8.43 1.45 -5.82
N PHE A 92 7.96 0.47 -5.02
CA PHE A 92 8.72 -0.03 -3.86
C PHE A 92 9.15 -1.48 -3.99
N GLY A 93 8.74 -2.20 -5.03
CA GLY A 93 9.03 -3.63 -5.19
C GLY A 93 10.51 -3.95 -5.15
N ALA A 94 11.36 -3.16 -5.82
CA ALA A 94 12.80 -3.36 -5.82
C ALA A 94 13.40 -3.21 -4.41
N SER A 95 13.04 -2.15 -3.68
CA SER A 95 13.51 -1.91 -2.30
C SER A 95 13.08 -3.00 -1.34
N PHE A 96 11.83 -3.48 -1.48
CA PHE A 96 11.29 -4.59 -0.71
C PHE A 96 12.07 -5.90 -0.97
N TYR A 97 12.27 -6.28 -2.23
CA TYR A 97 13.02 -7.50 -2.56
C TYR A 97 14.50 -7.42 -2.16
N ASN A 98 15.13 -6.26 -2.30
CA ASN A 98 16.49 -6.04 -1.82
C ASN A 98 16.60 -6.22 -0.30
N ALA A 99 15.63 -5.70 0.46
CA ALA A 99 15.57 -5.91 1.90
C ALA A 99 15.34 -7.38 2.27
N MET A 100 14.46 -8.09 1.54
CA MET A 100 14.24 -9.53 1.74
C MET A 100 15.50 -10.35 1.49
N GLN A 101 16.28 -10.05 0.45
CA GLN A 101 17.55 -10.74 0.18
C GLN A 101 18.58 -10.56 1.31
N LYS A 102 18.57 -9.40 1.97
CA LYS A 102 19.41 -9.14 3.14
C LYS A 102 18.92 -9.86 4.41
N GLY A 103 17.68 -10.38 4.40
CA GLY A 103 17.02 -11.02 5.54
C GLY A 103 16.47 -10.03 6.57
N GLY A 104 15.66 -10.53 7.50
CA GLY A 104 15.04 -9.72 8.56
C GLY A 104 13.66 -9.17 8.23
N ILE A 105 13.19 -9.32 6.99
CA ILE A 105 11.86 -8.97 6.52
C ILE A 105 11.25 -10.17 5.79
N ILE A 106 9.95 -10.32 5.86
CA ILE A 106 9.19 -11.40 5.20
C ILE A 106 8.02 -10.84 4.41
N ASP A 107 7.66 -11.55 3.33
CA ASP A 107 6.42 -11.31 2.58
C ASP A 107 5.23 -11.84 3.38
N ALA A 108 4.29 -10.96 3.72
CA ALA A 108 3.07 -11.31 4.47
C ALA A 108 1.83 -11.46 3.55
N GLY A 109 2.03 -11.56 2.24
CA GLY A 109 1.00 -11.81 1.25
C GLY A 109 0.47 -10.56 0.54
N ASN A 110 -0.39 -10.80 -0.44
CA ASN A 110 -0.98 -9.75 -1.27
C ASN A 110 -2.30 -9.25 -0.69
N HIS A 111 -2.66 -8.02 -1.06
CA HIS A 111 -4.06 -7.60 -1.10
C HIS A 111 -4.77 -8.13 -2.35
N ALA A 112 -6.11 -8.12 -2.35
CA ALA A 112 -6.91 -8.48 -3.52
C ALA A 112 -6.95 -7.38 -4.60
N ALA A 113 -6.27 -6.25 -4.34
CA ALA A 113 -6.15 -5.14 -5.26
C ALA A 113 -5.03 -5.37 -6.28
N SER A 114 -5.28 -5.00 -7.54
CA SER A 114 -4.23 -4.78 -8.54
C SER A 114 -3.84 -3.31 -8.56
N THR A 115 -2.59 -3.01 -8.89
CA THR A 115 -2.07 -1.64 -8.92
C THR A 115 -1.69 -1.21 -10.33
N LEU A 116 -1.84 0.08 -10.60
CA LEU A 116 -1.17 0.78 -11.70
C LEU A 116 -0.71 2.13 -11.15
N GLU A 117 0.54 2.47 -11.39
CA GLU A 117 1.19 3.71 -10.95
C GLU A 117 1.76 4.37 -12.20
N GLU A 118 1.09 5.40 -12.75
CA GLU A 118 1.43 5.94 -14.06
C GLU A 118 1.05 7.43 -14.18
N LEU A 119 1.60 8.10 -15.19
CA LEU A 119 1.13 9.42 -15.61
C LEU A 119 -0.23 9.32 -16.28
N GLY A 120 -1.04 10.35 -16.11
CA GLY A 120 -2.33 10.44 -16.76
C GLY A 120 -2.93 11.84 -16.71
N VAL A 121 -4.17 11.90 -17.13
CA VAL A 121 -4.96 13.15 -17.21
C VAL A 121 -6.34 12.92 -16.61
N PRO A 122 -6.97 13.95 -15.99
CA PRO A 122 -8.38 13.86 -15.64
C PRO A 122 -9.25 13.62 -16.87
N HIS A 123 -10.31 12.85 -16.71
CA HIS A 123 -11.19 12.44 -17.82
C HIS A 123 -11.69 13.62 -18.67
N TYR A 124 -11.97 14.78 -18.09
CA TYR A 124 -12.42 15.96 -18.84
C TYR A 124 -11.42 16.43 -19.90
N VAL A 125 -10.12 16.17 -19.72
CA VAL A 125 -9.09 16.53 -20.73
C VAL A 125 -9.28 15.73 -22.01
N VAL A 126 -9.66 14.46 -21.88
CA VAL A 126 -9.98 13.57 -23.01
C VAL A 126 -11.37 13.91 -23.58
N GLU A 127 -12.39 14.04 -22.73
CA GLU A 127 -13.77 14.37 -23.16
C GLU A 127 -13.85 15.68 -23.94
N GLN A 128 -13.14 16.72 -23.48
CA GLN A 128 -13.10 18.02 -24.13
C GLN A 128 -12.10 18.08 -25.29
N ASN A 129 -11.41 16.96 -25.58
CA ASN A 129 -10.42 16.85 -26.62
C ASN A 129 -9.35 17.95 -26.57
N LEU A 130 -8.88 18.31 -25.35
CA LEU A 130 -7.88 19.35 -25.17
C LEU A 130 -6.54 18.96 -25.80
N CYS A 131 -6.22 17.68 -25.82
CA CYS A 131 -5.08 17.10 -26.53
C CYS A 131 -5.58 15.91 -27.37
N PRO A 132 -5.84 16.13 -28.67
CA PRO A 132 -6.35 15.09 -29.56
C PRO A 132 -5.42 13.88 -29.63
N GLY A 133 -5.98 12.70 -29.45
CA GLY A 133 -5.25 11.44 -29.46
C GLY A 133 -4.93 10.86 -28.07
N LEU A 134 -5.07 11.62 -26.97
CA LEU A 134 -5.00 11.04 -25.64
C LEU A 134 -6.10 9.98 -25.45
N PRO A 135 -5.82 8.89 -24.73
CA PRO A 135 -4.67 8.66 -23.86
C PRO A 135 -3.43 8.03 -24.52
N ALA A 136 -3.34 7.91 -25.85
CA ALA A 136 -2.11 7.43 -26.50
C ALA A 136 -0.96 8.45 -26.28
N TRP A 137 0.20 7.96 -25.82
CA TRP A 137 1.35 8.83 -25.47
C TRP A 137 1.86 9.65 -26.64
N GLU A 138 1.71 9.17 -27.87
CA GLU A 138 2.13 9.87 -29.08
C GLU A 138 1.48 11.24 -29.24
N ALA A 139 0.25 11.42 -28.68
CA ALA A 139 -0.45 12.70 -28.69
C ALA A 139 0.35 13.81 -27.99
N LEU A 140 1.19 13.46 -27.02
CA LEU A 140 2.03 14.41 -26.28
C LEU A 140 3.02 15.14 -27.20
N LYS A 141 3.37 14.59 -28.35
CA LYS A 141 4.29 15.23 -29.31
C LYS A 141 3.78 16.58 -29.82
N ASP A 142 2.45 16.76 -29.82
CA ASP A 142 1.81 17.92 -30.42
C ASP A 142 1.01 18.79 -29.45
N CYS A 143 0.93 18.40 -28.19
CA CYS A 143 0.04 19.02 -27.19
C CYS A 143 0.76 19.76 -26.06
N ALA A 144 2.06 19.93 -26.07
CA ALA A 144 2.81 20.47 -24.93
C ALA A 144 2.26 21.81 -24.42
N ALA A 145 1.81 22.68 -25.32
CA ALA A 145 1.25 23.99 -24.97
C ALA A 145 -0.03 23.90 -24.10
N VAL A 146 -0.81 22.83 -24.23
CA VAL A 146 -2.05 22.59 -23.44
C VAL A 146 -1.73 22.41 -21.96
N PHE A 147 -0.55 21.89 -21.67
CA PHE A 147 -0.07 21.54 -20.34
C PHE A 147 0.96 22.53 -19.80
N ALA A 148 1.22 23.63 -20.51
CA ALA A 148 2.17 24.64 -20.07
C ALA A 148 1.64 25.42 -18.86
N THR A 149 2.53 25.73 -17.94
CA THR A 149 2.28 26.51 -16.74
C THR A 149 3.34 27.60 -16.57
N ALA A 150 3.12 28.54 -15.67
CA ALA A 150 4.06 29.66 -15.46
C ALA A 150 5.48 29.18 -15.07
N ASP A 151 5.58 28.05 -14.36
CA ASP A 151 6.84 27.45 -13.89
C ASP A 151 7.47 26.43 -14.85
N SER A 152 6.86 26.21 -16.02
CA SER A 152 7.33 25.21 -17.01
C SER A 152 8.17 25.82 -18.15
N GLU A 153 8.50 27.11 -18.11
CA GLU A 153 9.38 27.80 -19.06
C GLU A 153 8.93 27.65 -20.53
N GLY A 154 7.60 27.62 -20.74
CA GLY A 154 7.00 27.46 -22.06
C GLY A 154 6.87 26.02 -22.54
N LYS A 155 7.36 25.04 -21.78
CA LYS A 155 7.15 23.60 -22.02
C LYS A 155 5.84 23.14 -21.38
N GLY A 156 5.35 21.98 -21.80
CA GLY A 156 4.31 21.26 -21.05
C GLY A 156 4.85 20.82 -19.70
N ARG A 157 4.06 21.00 -18.64
CA ARG A 157 4.41 20.51 -17.30
C ARG A 157 3.85 19.11 -17.08
N ILE A 158 4.69 18.18 -16.62
CA ILE A 158 4.32 16.91 -16.05
C ILE A 158 4.52 17.04 -14.54
N LEU A 159 3.45 16.90 -13.74
CA LEU A 159 3.53 16.94 -12.29
C LEU A 159 3.70 15.53 -11.75
N GLU A 160 4.91 15.21 -11.31
CA GLU A 160 5.25 13.92 -10.69
C GLU A 160 5.00 13.95 -9.18
N GLY A 161 4.92 12.77 -8.55
CA GLY A 161 4.92 12.62 -7.11
C GLY A 161 6.23 13.10 -6.46
N PRO A 162 6.36 13.00 -5.13
CA PRO A 162 7.64 13.26 -4.47
C PRO A 162 8.78 12.48 -5.11
N GLN A 163 9.93 13.14 -5.33
CA GLN A 163 11.08 12.49 -5.98
C GLN A 163 11.54 11.24 -5.23
N SER A 164 11.31 11.14 -3.91
CA SER A 164 11.60 9.94 -3.12
C SER A 164 10.75 8.72 -3.50
N TRP A 165 9.66 8.87 -4.25
CA TRP A 165 8.85 7.73 -4.70
C TRP A 165 9.51 7.00 -5.86
N HIS A 166 9.77 7.68 -6.98
CA HIS A 166 10.20 7.06 -8.24
C HIS A 166 11.61 7.47 -8.71
N GLY A 167 12.27 8.42 -8.02
CA GLY A 167 13.55 8.96 -8.49
C GLY A 167 13.41 9.60 -9.87
N ASP A 168 14.21 9.14 -10.80
CA ASP A 168 14.26 9.67 -12.17
C ASP A 168 13.44 8.86 -13.20
N LEU A 169 12.56 7.95 -12.75
CA LEU A 169 11.79 7.07 -13.64
C LEU A 169 11.01 7.84 -14.71
N MET A 170 10.29 8.92 -14.31
CA MET A 170 9.50 9.70 -15.27
C MET A 170 10.37 10.64 -16.13
N PRO A 171 11.35 11.38 -15.58
CA PRO A 171 12.35 12.08 -16.41
C PRO A 171 13.01 11.18 -17.45
N ASP A 172 13.44 9.98 -17.06
CA ASP A 172 14.07 9.01 -17.95
C ASP A 172 13.13 8.58 -19.08
N ARG A 173 11.87 8.28 -18.77
CA ARG A 173 10.84 7.91 -19.75
C ARG A 173 10.57 9.05 -20.73
N ILE A 174 10.37 10.26 -20.25
CA ILE A 174 10.11 11.43 -21.08
C ILE A 174 11.26 11.66 -22.04
N LYS A 175 12.50 11.48 -21.58
CA LYS A 175 13.70 11.56 -22.42
C LYS A 175 13.80 10.41 -23.42
N ALA A 176 13.57 9.17 -23.02
CA ALA A 176 13.61 7.98 -23.88
C ALA A 176 12.59 8.07 -25.03
N LEU A 177 11.44 8.71 -24.77
CA LEU A 177 10.39 8.95 -25.78
C LEU A 177 10.65 10.20 -26.66
N GLY A 178 11.75 10.94 -26.43
CA GLY A 178 12.09 12.16 -27.19
C GLY A 178 11.11 13.30 -26.92
N LEU A 179 10.63 13.42 -25.68
CA LEU A 179 9.69 14.46 -25.26
C LEU A 179 10.33 15.52 -24.34
N ASP A 180 11.60 15.39 -23.98
CA ASP A 180 12.31 16.24 -23.02
C ASP A 180 12.59 17.67 -23.53
N ASP A 181 12.56 17.88 -24.84
CA ASP A 181 12.57 19.22 -25.44
C ASP A 181 11.23 19.95 -25.29
N LYS A 182 10.11 19.23 -25.17
CA LYS A 182 8.73 19.72 -25.12
C LYS A 182 8.14 19.75 -23.73
N TYR A 183 8.59 18.89 -22.83
CA TYR A 183 8.05 18.74 -21.47
C TYR A 183 9.13 18.91 -20.41
N VAL A 184 8.70 19.36 -19.25
CA VAL A 184 9.49 19.38 -18.01
C VAL A 184 8.76 18.62 -16.92
N VAL A 185 9.47 17.74 -16.23
CA VAL A 185 8.94 17.04 -15.04
C VAL A 185 9.21 17.90 -13.82
N LYS A 186 8.16 18.19 -13.05
CA LYS A 186 8.22 18.90 -11.77
C LYS A 186 7.71 17.96 -10.68
N PHE A 187 8.41 17.93 -9.57
CA PHE A 187 8.05 17.05 -8.45
C PHE A 187 7.18 17.77 -7.43
N ALA A 188 6.06 17.16 -7.05
CA ALA A 188 5.24 17.61 -5.94
C ALA A 188 5.89 17.23 -4.60
N GLY A 189 5.59 17.98 -3.54
CA GLY A 189 6.09 17.69 -2.19
C GLY A 189 5.32 16.56 -1.47
N SER A 190 4.09 16.26 -1.91
CA SER A 190 3.19 15.27 -1.31
C SER A 190 2.06 14.91 -2.27
N ALA A 191 1.30 13.84 -1.95
CA ALA A 191 0.04 13.52 -2.64
C ALA A 191 -0.96 14.69 -2.58
N ASP A 192 -1.09 15.33 -1.42
CA ASP A 192 -2.01 16.48 -1.25
C ASP A 192 -1.69 17.61 -2.22
N ALA A 193 -0.41 17.86 -2.51
CA ALA A 193 -0.01 18.89 -3.48
C ALA A 193 -0.45 18.50 -4.91
N ILE A 194 -0.39 17.22 -5.27
CA ILE A 194 -0.92 16.72 -6.54
C ILE A 194 -2.43 16.95 -6.61
N TRP A 195 -3.17 16.58 -5.54
CA TRP A 195 -4.63 16.71 -5.50
C TRP A 195 -5.10 18.17 -5.53
N ALA A 196 -4.38 19.06 -4.86
CA ALA A 196 -4.68 20.50 -4.91
C ALA A 196 -4.50 21.05 -6.32
N GLU A 197 -3.43 20.68 -7.01
CA GLU A 197 -3.16 21.11 -8.38
C GLU A 197 -4.18 20.51 -9.38
N LEU A 198 -4.56 19.23 -9.19
CA LEU A 198 -5.60 18.58 -9.97
C LEU A 198 -6.95 19.29 -9.83
N ALA A 199 -7.34 19.63 -8.59
CA ALA A 199 -8.57 20.35 -8.31
C ALA A 199 -8.57 21.76 -8.92
N SER A 200 -7.43 22.46 -8.86
CA SER A 200 -7.27 23.80 -9.49
C SER A 200 -7.40 23.70 -11.01
N ALA A 201 -6.72 22.73 -11.63
CA ALA A 201 -6.78 22.52 -13.07
C ALA A 201 -8.21 22.20 -13.53
N LYS A 202 -8.93 21.35 -12.80
CA LYS A 202 -10.34 20.98 -13.08
C LYS A 202 -11.24 22.23 -12.98
N LYS A 203 -11.07 23.07 -11.95
CA LYS A 203 -11.84 24.31 -11.76
C LYS A 203 -11.59 25.33 -12.89
N GLU A 204 -10.37 25.39 -13.37
CA GLU A 204 -9.95 26.33 -14.44
C GLU A 204 -10.21 25.80 -15.84
N GLY A 205 -10.54 24.51 -15.99
CA GLY A 205 -10.73 23.83 -17.28
C GLY A 205 -9.43 23.71 -18.11
N ARG A 206 -8.26 23.77 -17.45
CA ARG A 206 -6.95 23.65 -18.13
C ARG A 206 -6.44 22.23 -18.19
N GLY A 207 -5.59 21.92 -19.15
CA GLY A 207 -4.90 20.64 -19.20
C GLY A 207 -3.94 20.46 -18.01
N ILE A 208 -3.85 19.23 -17.54
CA ILE A 208 -2.86 18.80 -16.55
C ILE A 208 -2.47 17.36 -16.85
N ILE A 209 -1.16 17.08 -16.85
CA ILE A 209 -0.60 15.73 -16.77
C ILE A 209 -0.04 15.57 -15.37
N THR A 210 -0.48 14.54 -14.66
CA THR A 210 0.06 14.26 -13.34
C THR A 210 0.26 12.76 -13.12
N PHE A 211 1.19 12.45 -12.22
CA PHE A 211 1.29 11.12 -11.65
C PHE A 211 0.02 10.81 -10.86
N ASN A 212 -0.45 9.59 -10.99
CA ASN A 212 -1.57 9.04 -10.24
C ASN A 212 -1.43 7.53 -10.12
N TRP A 213 -2.28 6.93 -9.33
CA TRP A 213 -2.30 5.48 -9.12
C TRP A 213 -3.72 4.96 -8.91
N THR A 214 -3.89 3.67 -9.16
CA THR A 214 -5.05 2.90 -8.72
C THR A 214 -4.57 1.73 -7.88
N PRO A 215 -5.20 1.40 -6.72
CA PRO A 215 -6.44 1.97 -6.16
C PRO A 215 -6.27 3.39 -5.56
N ASN A 216 -7.19 4.30 -5.89
CA ASN A 216 -7.22 5.65 -5.34
C ASN A 216 -8.65 6.21 -5.38
N PHE A 217 -8.90 7.36 -4.74
CA PHE A 217 -10.21 8.05 -4.81
C PHE A 217 -10.53 8.52 -6.24
N THR A 218 -9.53 8.80 -7.04
CA THR A 218 -9.69 9.23 -8.44
C THR A 218 -10.28 8.16 -9.36
N ASP A 219 -10.27 6.88 -8.94
CA ASP A 219 -10.88 5.78 -9.71
C ASP A 219 -12.38 6.00 -9.94
N ALA A 220 -13.06 6.69 -9.01
CA ALA A 220 -14.48 7.01 -9.11
C ALA A 220 -14.76 8.31 -9.89
N ASP A 221 -13.80 9.22 -9.94
CA ASP A 221 -13.96 10.58 -10.52
C ASP A 221 -13.59 10.63 -12.02
N GLY A 222 -13.01 9.54 -12.54
CA GLY A 222 -12.53 9.38 -13.92
C GLY A 222 -11.15 10.01 -14.14
N PHE A 223 -10.17 9.14 -14.31
CA PHE A 223 -8.79 9.50 -14.63
C PHE A 223 -8.27 8.56 -15.72
N ASP A 224 -7.76 9.13 -16.81
CA ASP A 224 -7.25 8.38 -17.93
C ASP A 224 -5.72 8.29 -17.85
N PHE A 225 -5.20 7.09 -17.61
CA PHE A 225 -3.77 6.83 -17.64
C PHE A 225 -3.25 6.88 -19.08
N ILE A 226 -2.11 7.53 -19.27
CA ILE A 226 -1.46 7.62 -20.59
C ILE A 226 -0.95 6.23 -20.96
N GLN A 227 -1.30 5.81 -22.18
CA GLN A 227 -0.91 4.51 -22.72
C GLN A 227 0.49 4.61 -23.32
N PHE A 228 1.52 4.43 -22.48
CA PHE A 228 2.90 4.30 -22.89
C PHE A 228 3.18 2.93 -23.54
N PRO A 229 4.36 2.73 -24.18
CA PRO A 229 4.75 1.41 -24.67
C PRO A 229 4.66 0.37 -23.54
N ALA A 230 4.22 -0.85 -23.89
CA ALA A 230 3.96 -1.89 -22.90
C ALA A 230 5.18 -2.18 -22.03
N TYR A 231 4.95 -2.35 -20.72
CA TYR A 231 6.00 -2.79 -19.82
C TYR A 231 6.50 -4.20 -20.20
N THR A 232 7.81 -4.37 -20.16
CA THR A 232 8.47 -5.68 -20.24
C THR A 232 9.58 -5.72 -19.19
N ASP A 233 9.86 -6.89 -18.64
CA ASP A 233 10.93 -7.03 -17.64
C ASP A 233 12.26 -6.52 -18.20
N GLY A 234 12.95 -5.69 -17.42
CA GLY A 234 14.22 -5.10 -17.79
C GLY A 234 14.12 -3.87 -18.70
N CYS A 235 12.93 -3.36 -19.01
CA CYS A 235 12.77 -2.22 -19.93
C CYS A 235 13.16 -0.85 -19.32
N ARG A 236 13.25 -0.75 -17.99
CA ARG A 236 13.64 0.48 -17.29
C ARG A 236 15.15 0.72 -17.39
N ILE A 237 15.61 1.95 -17.35
CA ILE A 237 17.05 2.30 -17.34
C ILE A 237 17.77 1.63 -16.16
N ALA A 238 17.17 1.64 -14.98
CA ALA A 238 17.73 0.99 -13.79
C ALA A 238 17.97 -0.52 -13.97
N ASP A 239 17.23 -1.16 -14.87
CA ASP A 239 17.31 -2.59 -15.19
C ASP A 239 18.11 -2.85 -16.47
N GLY A 240 18.67 -1.82 -17.10
CA GLY A 240 19.50 -1.90 -18.31
C GLY A 240 18.73 -1.73 -19.62
N GLY A 241 17.45 -1.38 -19.58
CA GLY A 241 16.61 -1.08 -20.74
C GLY A 241 16.77 0.36 -21.25
N ASP A 242 15.94 0.72 -22.23
CA ASP A 242 15.93 2.07 -22.84
C ASP A 242 15.10 3.09 -22.06
N GLY A 243 14.27 2.65 -21.11
CA GLY A 243 13.44 3.49 -20.25
C GLY A 243 12.13 3.98 -20.89
N SER A 244 11.79 3.58 -22.11
CA SER A 244 10.61 4.08 -22.83
C SER A 244 9.28 3.47 -22.37
N CYS A 245 9.32 2.34 -21.67
CA CYS A 245 8.13 1.59 -21.30
C CYS A 245 7.29 2.25 -20.20
N GLY A 246 5.99 1.98 -20.23
CA GLY A 246 5.05 2.31 -19.16
C GLY A 246 5.24 1.49 -17.89
N SER A 247 4.33 1.64 -16.95
CA SER A 247 4.34 0.90 -15.70
C SER A 247 3.59 -0.41 -15.82
N PRO A 248 3.98 -1.47 -15.08
CA PRO A 248 3.25 -2.73 -15.05
C PRO A 248 1.94 -2.57 -14.28
N ILE A 249 0.93 -3.37 -14.66
CA ILE A 249 -0.14 -3.71 -13.72
C ILE A 249 0.48 -4.62 -12.67
N GLY A 250 0.47 -4.17 -11.43
CA GLY A 250 1.22 -4.75 -10.35
C GLY A 250 0.37 -5.34 -9.23
N TRP A 251 1.09 -5.84 -8.23
CA TRP A 251 0.53 -6.29 -6.95
C TRP A 251 0.70 -5.22 -5.87
N LEU A 252 -0.19 -5.28 -4.88
CA LEU A 252 -0.06 -4.58 -3.60
C LEU A 252 0.18 -5.62 -2.50
N LYS A 253 1.34 -5.55 -1.85
CA LYS A 253 1.76 -6.52 -0.84
C LYS A 253 1.80 -5.97 0.56
N LYS A 254 1.94 -6.90 1.50
CA LYS A 254 2.23 -6.66 2.90
C LYS A 254 3.61 -7.23 3.22
N ALA A 255 4.35 -6.52 4.07
CA ALA A 255 5.64 -6.94 4.58
C ALA A 255 5.64 -6.93 6.11
N ALA A 256 6.45 -7.75 6.73
CA ALA A 256 6.59 -7.79 8.18
C ALA A 256 8.03 -8.08 8.60
N ASN A 257 8.40 -7.61 9.79
CA ASN A 257 9.62 -8.06 10.46
C ASN A 257 9.58 -9.58 10.68
N TYR A 258 10.68 -10.27 10.44
CA TYR A 258 10.75 -11.74 10.55
C TYR A 258 10.48 -12.29 11.96
N LYS A 259 10.56 -11.45 12.99
CA LYS A 259 10.23 -11.82 14.38
C LYS A 259 8.73 -11.76 14.65
N PHE A 260 7.97 -10.97 13.89
CA PHE A 260 6.54 -10.72 14.12
C PHE A 260 5.71 -12.01 14.28
N PRO A 261 5.90 -13.08 13.47
CA PRO A 261 5.20 -14.35 13.68
C PRO A 261 5.47 -15.04 15.00
N LYS A 262 6.60 -14.69 15.67
CA LYS A 262 7.00 -15.27 16.95
C LYS A 262 6.60 -14.40 18.13
N THR A 263 6.69 -13.09 17.98
CA THR A 263 6.35 -12.12 19.03
C THR A 263 4.85 -11.90 19.16
N HIS A 264 4.13 -11.90 18.03
CA HIS A 264 2.68 -11.67 17.95
C HIS A 264 2.05 -12.67 16.97
N PRO A 265 1.99 -13.96 17.32
CA PRO A 265 1.53 -15.01 16.42
C PRO A 265 0.08 -14.85 16.00
N MET A 266 -0.77 -14.31 16.87
CA MET A 266 -2.19 -14.07 16.58
C MET A 266 -2.36 -12.88 15.65
N ALA A 267 -1.75 -11.74 15.97
CA ALA A 267 -1.77 -10.56 15.10
C ALA A 267 -1.15 -10.84 13.73
N TYR A 268 -0.04 -11.60 13.67
CA TYR A 268 0.55 -12.00 12.38
C TYR A 268 -0.40 -12.87 11.55
N THR A 269 -1.08 -13.84 12.18
CA THR A 269 -2.08 -14.67 11.49
C THR A 269 -3.20 -13.81 10.92
N ILE A 270 -3.69 -12.84 11.68
CA ILE A 270 -4.69 -11.87 11.23
C ILE A 270 -4.13 -11.02 10.08
N PHE A 271 -2.91 -10.49 10.23
CA PHE A 271 -2.27 -9.67 9.21
C PHE A 271 -2.16 -10.38 7.86
N THR A 272 -1.84 -11.67 7.87
CA THR A 272 -1.80 -12.46 6.63
C THR A 272 -3.17 -12.62 5.96
N LYS A 273 -4.27 -12.66 6.75
CA LYS A 273 -5.65 -12.76 6.25
C LYS A 273 -6.19 -11.42 5.76
N ILE A 274 -5.72 -10.30 6.31
CA ILE A 274 -6.14 -8.96 5.87
C ILE A 274 -5.88 -8.81 4.37
N SER A 275 -6.93 -8.50 3.60
CA SER A 275 -6.83 -8.33 2.16
C SER A 275 -7.90 -7.37 1.67
N PHE A 276 -7.48 -6.17 1.25
CA PHE A 276 -8.36 -5.15 0.72
C PHE A 276 -8.47 -5.24 -0.79
N THR A 277 -9.66 -4.93 -1.30
CA THR A 277 -9.93 -4.78 -2.74
C THR A 277 -9.60 -3.35 -3.20
N THR A 278 -9.46 -3.15 -4.52
CA THR A 278 -9.31 -1.83 -5.15
C THR A 278 -10.38 -0.84 -4.67
N ALA A 279 -11.64 -1.27 -4.64
CA ALA A 279 -12.75 -0.42 -4.22
C ALA A 279 -12.66 -0.01 -2.74
N GLN A 280 -12.22 -0.91 -1.84
CA GLN A 280 -12.07 -0.60 -0.42
C GLN A 280 -10.95 0.40 -0.17
N ILE A 281 -9.82 0.28 -0.87
CA ILE A 281 -8.70 1.21 -0.75
C ILE A 281 -9.07 2.59 -1.28
N GLY A 282 -9.71 2.65 -2.46
CA GLY A 282 -10.23 3.90 -3.02
C GLY A 282 -11.24 4.59 -2.10
N GLN A 283 -12.12 3.80 -1.44
CA GLN A 283 -13.07 4.31 -0.45
C GLN A 283 -12.37 4.92 0.78
N MET A 284 -11.32 4.27 1.30
CA MET A 284 -10.52 4.81 2.41
C MET A 284 -9.87 6.15 2.03
N ALA A 285 -9.29 6.24 0.84
CA ALA A 285 -8.72 7.48 0.33
C ALA A 285 -9.79 8.57 0.19
N ALA A 286 -10.97 8.25 -0.34
CA ALA A 286 -12.06 9.21 -0.55
C ALA A 286 -12.56 9.86 0.74
N LEU A 287 -12.62 9.13 1.85
CA LEU A 287 -13.00 9.68 3.15
C LEU A 287 -12.11 10.85 3.58
N VAL A 288 -10.83 10.83 3.22
CA VAL A 288 -9.88 11.92 3.53
C VAL A 288 -9.81 12.93 2.38
N ASP A 289 -9.59 12.46 1.15
CA ASP A 289 -9.26 13.34 0.03
C ASP A 289 -10.49 14.09 -0.51
N LEU A 290 -11.70 13.50 -0.41
CA LEU A 290 -12.96 14.13 -0.81
C LEU A 290 -13.76 14.64 0.38
N ASP A 291 -14.02 13.79 1.38
CA ASP A 291 -14.89 14.10 2.52
C ASP A 291 -14.17 14.92 3.61
N LYS A 292 -12.86 15.12 3.48
CA LYS A 292 -12.01 15.92 4.38
C LYS A 292 -12.00 15.47 5.83
N MET A 293 -12.19 14.18 6.06
CA MET A 293 -12.09 13.58 7.40
C MET A 293 -10.62 13.51 7.84
N SER A 294 -10.37 13.48 9.15
CA SER A 294 -9.07 13.05 9.65
C SER A 294 -8.82 11.58 9.30
N HIS A 295 -7.57 11.16 9.15
CA HIS A 295 -7.24 9.76 8.86
C HIS A 295 -7.78 8.80 9.93
N GLU A 296 -7.69 9.19 11.21
CA GLU A 296 -8.21 8.40 12.32
C GLU A 296 -9.73 8.26 12.29
N ASP A 297 -10.46 9.36 12.02
CA ASP A 297 -11.92 9.31 11.95
C ASP A 297 -12.39 8.54 10.70
N ALA A 298 -11.66 8.67 9.59
CA ALA A 298 -11.90 7.88 8.38
C ALA A 298 -11.73 6.39 8.66
N ALA A 299 -10.69 6.00 9.38
CA ALA A 299 -10.46 4.61 9.76
C ALA A 299 -11.54 4.07 10.70
N LYS A 300 -11.92 4.85 11.74
CA LYS A 300 -13.03 4.48 12.65
C LYS A 300 -14.34 4.28 11.89
N LYS A 301 -14.64 5.22 10.97
CA LYS A 301 -15.83 5.11 10.12
C LYS A 301 -15.78 3.87 9.25
N TRP A 302 -14.63 3.63 8.59
CA TRP A 302 -14.49 2.48 7.72
C TRP A 302 -14.66 1.16 8.49
N LEU A 303 -14.06 1.03 9.67
CA LEU A 303 -14.21 -0.14 10.54
C LEU A 303 -15.67 -0.37 10.94
N ALA A 304 -16.40 0.69 11.32
CA ALA A 304 -17.80 0.59 11.70
C ALA A 304 -18.70 0.18 10.51
N ASP A 305 -18.45 0.73 9.34
CA ASP A 305 -19.27 0.48 8.16
C ASP A 305 -18.95 -0.88 7.49
N ASN A 306 -17.81 -1.49 7.80
CA ASN A 306 -17.32 -2.70 7.13
C ASN A 306 -17.02 -3.88 8.10
N GLU A 307 -17.74 -3.97 9.22
CA GLU A 307 -17.56 -5.08 10.20
C GLU A 307 -17.65 -6.46 9.53
N ALA A 308 -18.57 -6.64 8.61
CA ALA A 308 -18.75 -7.90 7.89
C ALA A 308 -17.52 -8.29 7.03
N VAL A 309 -16.66 -7.33 6.68
CA VAL A 309 -15.43 -7.54 5.90
C VAL A 309 -14.30 -7.96 6.83
N TRP A 310 -14.03 -7.18 7.89
CA TRP A 310 -12.81 -7.36 8.69
C TRP A 310 -12.97 -8.34 9.87
N MET A 311 -14.14 -8.46 10.48
CA MET A 311 -14.34 -9.41 11.60
C MET A 311 -14.01 -10.88 11.25
N PRO A 312 -14.25 -11.40 10.03
CA PRO A 312 -13.80 -12.73 9.65
C PRO A 312 -12.28 -12.94 9.71
N TRP A 313 -11.47 -11.88 9.58
CA TRP A 313 -10.02 -12.00 9.65
C TRP A 313 -9.52 -12.28 11.07
N THR A 314 -10.29 -11.90 12.09
CA THR A 314 -9.92 -12.11 13.51
C THR A 314 -10.31 -13.48 14.09
N LYS A 315 -10.90 -14.34 13.24
CA LYS A 315 -11.38 -15.69 13.66
C LYS A 315 -10.44 -16.82 13.26
#